data_d6c5212b77b44b2ae7337d7a3a8f0d76
#
_entry.id   d6c5212b77b44b2ae7337d7a3a8f0d76
#
_cell.length_a   1.000
_cell.length_b   1.000
_cell.length_c   1.000
_cell.angle_alpha   90.00
_cell.angle_beta   90.00
_cell.angle_gamma   90.00
#
_symmetry.space_group_name_H-M   'P 1'
#
loop_
_entity.id
_entity.type
_entity.pdbx_description
1 polymer ?
#
loop_
_entity_poly.entity_id
_entity_poly.type
_entity_poly.pdbx_seq_one_letter_code
_entity_poly.pdbx_strand_id
1 'polypeptide(L)'
;MFVAMSRFTVGNDMTAEVKEAFRNRPHLVDQAPGFQRLDVISPADNPDEIWLITYWSDENSFTIWHRSHKFREVHKWIPKGLKVVSKSVKLRPFHHVCS
;
A
#
# COMPACT_ATOMS: atom_id res chain seq x y z
N MET A 1 -18.27 -1.64 -3.37
CA MET A 1 -16.82 -1.50 -3.51
C MET A 1 -16.17 -1.39 -2.13
N PHE A 2 -15.02 -1.99 -1.99
CA PHE A 2 -14.26 -1.99 -0.74
C PHE A 2 -12.95 -1.26 -0.95
N VAL A 3 -12.52 -0.46 0.03
CA VAL A 3 -11.28 0.32 -0.05
C VAL A 3 -10.41 -0.02 1.17
N ALA A 4 -9.15 -0.36 0.92
CA ALA A 4 -8.19 -0.56 2.01
C ALA A 4 -7.13 0.54 1.92
N MET A 5 -6.93 1.25 3.02
CA MET A 5 -5.91 2.30 3.12
C MET A 5 -4.86 1.89 4.14
N SER A 6 -3.60 1.91 3.73
CA SER A 6 -2.50 1.71 4.66
C SER A 6 -1.54 2.89 4.58
N ARG A 7 -0.87 3.18 5.70
CA ARG A 7 0.11 4.26 5.76
C ARG A 7 1.31 3.86 6.59
N PHE A 8 2.44 4.49 6.28
CA PHE A 8 3.64 4.41 7.11
C PHE A 8 4.47 5.68 6.89
N THR A 9 5.37 5.95 7.82
CA THR A 9 6.28 7.09 7.73
C THR A 9 7.71 6.59 7.60
N VAL A 10 8.45 7.07 6.60
CA VAL A 10 9.86 6.74 6.41
C VAL A 10 10.69 7.46 7.45
N GLY A 11 11.54 6.72 8.18
CA GLY A 11 12.27 7.26 9.31
C GLY A 11 13.76 7.49 9.11
N ASN A 12 14.32 7.17 7.92
CA ASN A 12 15.77 7.17 7.71
C ASN A 12 16.18 7.82 6.39
N ASP A 13 15.50 8.88 5.97
CA ASP A 13 15.80 9.67 4.78
C ASP A 13 15.76 8.88 3.47
N MET A 14 15.09 7.74 3.43
CA MET A 14 14.94 6.91 2.23
C MET A 14 13.63 7.17 1.48
N THR A 15 13.01 8.34 1.69
CA THR A 15 11.73 8.66 1.06
C THR A 15 11.80 8.63 -0.47
N ALA A 16 12.85 9.19 -1.05
CA ALA A 16 13.01 9.22 -2.51
C ALA A 16 13.13 7.79 -3.08
N GLU A 17 13.89 6.93 -2.43
CA GLU A 17 14.08 5.53 -2.83
C GLU A 17 12.78 4.74 -2.69
N VAL A 18 12.02 4.99 -1.64
CA VAL A 18 10.72 4.35 -1.43
C VAL A 18 9.74 4.76 -2.53
N LYS A 19 9.65 6.05 -2.84
CA LYS A 19 8.76 6.54 -3.90
C LYS A 19 9.13 5.97 -5.26
N GLU A 20 10.44 5.89 -5.55
CA GLU A 20 10.91 5.30 -6.80
C GLU A 20 10.58 3.81 -6.88
N ALA A 21 10.74 3.07 -5.77
CA ALA A 21 10.37 1.67 -5.72
C ALA A 21 8.87 1.46 -6.02
N PHE A 22 8.00 2.34 -5.51
CA PHE A 22 6.57 2.27 -5.83
C PHE A 22 6.28 2.56 -7.30
N ARG A 23 6.99 3.53 -7.90
CA ARG A 23 6.83 3.82 -9.34
C ARG A 23 7.19 2.63 -10.22
N ASN A 24 8.17 1.83 -9.79
CA ASN A 24 8.69 0.67 -10.50
C ASN A 24 8.20 -0.66 -9.90
N ARG A 25 7.14 -0.63 -9.09
CA ARG A 25 6.66 -1.82 -8.40
C ARG A 25 6.30 -2.96 -9.35
N PRO A 26 6.57 -4.22 -8.97
CA PRO A 26 6.03 -5.35 -9.72
C PRO A 26 4.51 -5.39 -9.51
N HIS A 27 3.74 -5.37 -10.57
CA HIS A 27 2.28 -5.25 -10.50
C HIS A 27 1.59 -6.56 -10.08
N LEU A 28 2.04 -7.18 -8.96
CA LEU A 28 1.51 -8.46 -8.51
C LEU A 28 0.07 -8.36 -8.02
N VAL A 29 -0.25 -7.29 -7.27
CA VAL A 29 -1.60 -7.08 -6.76
C VAL A 29 -2.60 -6.87 -7.88
N ASP A 30 -2.15 -6.31 -9.00
CA ASP A 30 -3.00 -6.03 -10.16
C ASP A 30 -3.58 -7.31 -10.77
N GLN A 31 -2.98 -8.47 -10.47
CA GLN A 31 -3.45 -9.78 -10.94
C GLN A 31 -4.42 -10.44 -9.97
N ALA A 32 -4.65 -9.87 -8.80
CA ALA A 32 -5.55 -10.45 -7.81
C ALA A 32 -7.01 -10.31 -8.25
N PRO A 33 -7.81 -11.38 -8.13
CA PRO A 33 -9.25 -11.29 -8.44
C PRO A 33 -9.92 -10.21 -7.61
N GLY A 34 -10.72 -9.35 -8.26
CA GLY A 34 -11.44 -8.28 -7.59
C GLY A 34 -10.64 -7.00 -7.38
N PHE A 35 -9.34 -7.00 -7.67
CA PHE A 35 -8.54 -5.79 -7.61
C PHE A 35 -8.97 -4.81 -8.71
N GLN A 36 -9.13 -3.53 -8.36
CA GLN A 36 -9.51 -2.49 -9.31
C GLN A 36 -8.38 -1.50 -9.58
N ARG A 37 -7.79 -0.91 -8.52
CA ARG A 37 -6.67 0.01 -8.71
C ARG A 37 -5.92 0.24 -7.39
N LEU A 38 -4.70 0.76 -7.51
CA LEU A 38 -3.86 1.19 -6.40
C LEU A 38 -3.42 2.63 -6.64
N ASP A 39 -3.58 3.47 -5.62
CA ASP A 39 -2.99 4.80 -5.60
C ASP A 39 -1.94 4.86 -4.49
N VAL A 40 -0.81 5.48 -4.79
CA VAL A 40 0.22 5.80 -3.80
C VAL A 40 0.28 7.31 -3.71
N ILE A 41 0.00 7.84 -2.54
CA ILE A 41 -0.02 9.28 -2.31
C ILE A 41 0.80 9.65 -1.07
N SER A 42 1.15 10.91 -0.95
CA SER A 42 1.90 11.45 0.17
C SER A 42 1.28 12.80 0.55
N PRO A 43 1.08 13.09 1.86
CA PRO A 43 0.56 14.39 2.26
C PRO A 43 1.48 15.51 1.78
N ALA A 44 0.89 16.61 1.31
CA ALA A 44 1.65 17.75 0.81
C ALA A 44 2.54 18.38 1.90
N ASP A 45 2.12 18.28 3.16
CA ASP A 45 2.81 18.85 4.31
C ASP A 45 3.75 17.85 5.02
N ASN A 46 3.78 16.60 4.58
CA ASN A 46 4.65 15.58 5.17
C ASN A 46 5.08 14.55 4.11
N PRO A 47 6.12 14.84 3.32
CA PRO A 47 6.53 13.97 2.22
C PRO A 47 7.08 12.62 2.65
N ASP A 48 7.44 12.43 3.92
CA ASP A 48 7.94 11.15 4.44
C ASP A 48 6.81 10.18 4.78
N GLU A 49 5.57 10.62 4.81
CA GLU A 49 4.42 9.78 5.03
C GLU A 49 3.90 9.25 3.69
N ILE A 50 3.72 7.94 3.62
CA ILE A 50 3.28 7.26 2.39
C ILE A 50 1.95 6.59 2.66
N TRP A 51 0.99 6.83 1.79
CA TRP A 51 -0.33 6.21 1.83
C TRP A 51 -0.52 5.32 0.62
N LEU A 52 -1.03 4.11 0.87
CA LEU A 52 -1.40 3.14 -0.16
C LEU A 52 -2.92 2.98 -0.09
N ILE A 53 -3.58 3.24 -1.21
CA ILE A 53 -5.04 3.10 -1.30
C ILE A 53 -5.34 2.06 -2.36
N THR A 54 -5.96 0.95 -1.96
CA THR A 54 -6.36 -0.09 -2.89
C THR A 54 -7.87 -0.19 -2.97
N TYR A 55 -8.37 -0.36 -4.18
CA TYR A 55 -9.79 -0.44 -4.49
C TYR A 55 -10.12 -1.85 -4.94
N TRP A 56 -11.18 -2.44 -4.38
CA TRP A 56 -11.57 -3.84 -4.58
C TRP A 56 -13.05 -3.94 -4.87
N SER A 57 -13.44 -4.96 -5.64
CA SER A 57 -14.85 -5.25 -5.90
C SER A 57 -15.63 -5.50 -4.62
N ASP A 58 -15.01 -6.22 -3.65
CA ASP A 58 -15.62 -6.56 -2.37
C ASP A 58 -14.53 -6.80 -1.31
N GLU A 59 -14.97 -6.91 -0.07
CA GLU A 59 -14.09 -7.16 1.07
C GLU A 59 -13.40 -8.53 0.98
N ASN A 60 -14.11 -9.53 0.50
CA ASN A 60 -13.58 -10.89 0.41
C ASN A 60 -12.35 -10.96 -0.51
N SER A 61 -12.40 -10.27 -1.65
CA SER A 61 -11.28 -10.20 -2.58
C SER A 61 -10.03 -9.62 -1.92
N PHE A 62 -10.19 -8.53 -1.16
CA PHE A 62 -9.08 -7.95 -0.40
C PHE A 62 -8.55 -8.93 0.64
N THR A 63 -9.43 -9.59 1.39
CA THR A 63 -9.04 -10.51 2.46
C THR A 63 -8.24 -11.69 1.88
N ILE A 64 -8.67 -12.24 0.77
CA ILE A 64 -7.95 -13.33 0.09
C ILE A 64 -6.56 -12.87 -0.31
N TRP A 65 -6.45 -11.70 -0.94
CA TRP A 65 -5.14 -11.14 -1.33
C TRP A 65 -4.25 -10.93 -0.10
N HIS A 66 -4.76 -10.27 0.92
CA HIS A 66 -4.00 -9.90 2.12
C HIS A 66 -3.42 -11.12 2.85
N ARG A 67 -4.07 -12.28 2.74
CA ARG A 67 -3.62 -13.53 3.34
C ARG A 67 -2.80 -14.41 2.40
N SER A 68 -2.59 -13.98 1.15
CA SER A 68 -1.93 -14.79 0.14
C SER A 68 -0.40 -14.72 0.25
N HIS A 69 0.27 -15.70 -0.37
CA HIS A 69 1.72 -15.67 -0.51
C HIS A 69 2.19 -14.51 -1.37
N LYS A 70 1.42 -14.11 -2.37
CA LYS A 70 1.76 -12.99 -3.26
C LYS A 70 1.85 -11.68 -2.48
N PHE A 71 0.99 -11.47 -1.49
CA PHE A 71 1.08 -10.31 -0.63
C PHE A 71 2.43 -10.26 0.10
N ARG A 72 2.92 -11.40 0.58
CA ARG A 72 4.24 -11.47 1.23
C ARG A 72 5.38 -11.20 0.26
N GLU A 73 5.27 -11.66 -0.98
CA GLU A 73 6.28 -11.45 -2.01
C GLU A 73 6.40 -9.97 -2.41
N VAL A 74 5.32 -9.22 -2.37
CA VAL A 74 5.31 -7.79 -2.68
C VAL A 74 6.29 -7.02 -1.80
N HIS A 75 6.51 -7.46 -0.57
CA HIS A 75 7.42 -6.76 0.35
C HIS A 75 8.90 -6.97 0.02
N LYS A 76 9.24 -7.91 -0.85
CA LYS A 76 10.64 -8.17 -1.23
C LYS A 76 11.25 -7.08 -2.10
N TRP A 77 10.44 -6.26 -2.77
CA TRP A 77 10.94 -5.17 -3.62
C TRP A 77 11.16 -3.87 -2.87
N ILE A 78 10.79 -3.82 -1.58
CA ILE A 78 11.03 -2.64 -0.74
C ILE A 78 12.53 -2.43 -0.59
N PRO A 79 13.05 -1.18 -0.68
CA PRO A 79 14.46 -0.90 -0.55
C PRO A 79 15.07 -1.48 0.72
N LYS A 80 16.22 -2.14 0.57
CA LYS A 80 16.96 -2.66 1.71
C LYS A 80 17.41 -1.51 2.61
N GLY A 81 17.34 -1.72 3.92
CA GLY A 81 17.74 -0.70 4.89
C GLY A 81 16.65 0.31 5.22
N LEU A 82 15.49 0.21 4.59
CA LEU A 82 14.37 1.07 4.95
C LEU A 82 14.01 0.91 6.42
N LYS A 83 13.88 2.04 7.11
CA LYS A 83 13.37 2.09 8.49
C LYS A 83 12.09 2.90 8.51
N VAL A 84 11.08 2.35 9.16
CA VAL A 84 9.77 2.97 9.31
C VAL A 84 9.64 3.50 10.73
N VAL A 85 9.09 4.70 10.87
CA VAL A 85 8.87 5.29 12.19
C VAL A 85 7.99 4.36 13.01
N SER A 86 8.40 4.11 14.27
CA SER A 86 7.68 3.23 15.19
C SER A 86 6.21 3.66 15.30
N LYS A 87 5.30 2.67 15.23
CA LYS A 87 3.84 2.86 15.35
C LYS A 87 3.22 3.70 14.24
N SER A 88 3.96 4.00 13.15
CA SER A 88 3.38 4.75 12.01
C SER A 88 2.56 3.87 11.08
N VAL A 89 2.80 2.55 11.07
CA VAL A 89 2.09 1.61 10.17
C VAL A 89 0.66 1.42 10.64
N LYS A 90 -0.28 1.75 9.76
CA LYS A 90 -1.73 1.62 10.01
C LYS A 90 -2.40 1.05 8.77
N LEU A 91 -3.32 0.12 8.97
CA LEU A 91 -4.20 -0.39 7.91
C LEU A 91 -5.64 -0.18 8.36
N ARG A 92 -6.44 0.46 7.52
CA ARG A 92 -7.87 0.66 7.77
C ARG A 92 -8.70 0.19 6.58
N PRO A 93 -9.69 -0.67 6.82
CA PRO A 93 -10.65 -1.04 5.79
C PRO A 93 -11.81 -0.03 5.76
N PHE A 94 -12.35 0.18 4.55
CA PHE A 94 -13.49 1.07 4.34
C PHE A 94 -14.48 0.44 3.38
N HIS A 95 -15.77 0.65 3.63
CA HIS A 95 -16.80 0.35 2.66
C HIS A 95 -17.12 1.63 1.89
N HIS A 96 -17.16 1.55 0.57
CA HIS A 96 -17.57 2.67 -0.26
C HIS A 96 -19.06 2.92 -0.07
N VAL A 97 -19.45 4.15 0.27
CA VAL A 97 -20.85 4.50 0.51
C VAL A 97 -21.50 5.06 -0.75
N CYS A 98 -20.88 6.06 -1.37
CA CYS A 98 -21.39 6.69 -2.59
C CYS A 98 -20.29 7.53 -3.24
N SER A 99 -20.52 7.84 -4.47
CA SER A 99 -19.66 8.77 -5.22
C SER A 99 -20.34 10.12 -5.33
#